data_3445eace0ab0b853ebd5d0d56f0ddbee
#
_entry.id   3445eace0ab0b853ebd5d0d56f0ddbee
#
_cell.length_a   1.000
_cell.length_b   1.000
_cell.length_c   1.000
_cell.angle_alpha   90.00
_cell.angle_beta   90.00
_cell.angle_gamma   90.00
#
_symmetry.space_group_name_H-M   'P 1'
#
loop_
_entity.id
_entity.type
_entity.pdbx_description
1 polymer ?
#
loop_
_entity_poly.entity_id
_entity_poly.type
_entity_poly.pdbx_seq_one_letter_code
_entity_poly.pdbx_strand_id
1 'polypeptide(L)'
;MKKLLTVVSFFLLGIILSVGCKPAPDPMLDMLDTQMSSLKKDDLTRTMEFVYSENRFDQGQFQDKVSSSLNRWAQVDASEETIDSWTLDSFAKSLIDQYATLPMIERTEEISYLNSDAYYLQETSWMNQLTQRIVATPNPKLFEIYRLAAGDFETEGQEEDLLAAVMKRIHPELDAEQATQLAAAAKVFDWVTRNVQLTELVDLSDEQVEKQRLNPEVADPAASGTPGAGYQHFPWQVLMFSRGDYIERAKTFMVMMKLYGLDSVMLATKSKGEDGEMVETLWCPAVVVGGEYYLFDTRLGLPIPAGTPVKMATLSELKKNPDWLAQLDLTPEESLRDDTKYWVTADQLDDLVGLVYVSPESVAKRFHLLESKLPADQPLNLTSQPSEMIKRLPSKEGLKMKAWNVGFETHAYRQAVNEAVKKANEEDVVRNKLSWYFTNEAYINDFTLYRTARAKYFAGSFETVRGDAKANAIELFYALMYDDDKIRSLGSDQGLQRLLGIYEEDSSLLEFRQRIESVQAQMSLVRRDAGYFLAECHVDNGNVGTAINWLDRLRATPGDNRWEGGVNYLLGRCHEARKEYETAIGIYENDQKSPQFHGNVIRARMLGQLTGSEVSAEAAPEIKPAPSDN
;
A
#
# COMPACT_ATOMS: atom_id res chain seq x y z
N MET A 1 3.01 -11.50 -49.74
CA MET A 1 4.29 -11.81 -49.08
C MET A 1 5.47 -12.08 -50.03
N LYS A 2 5.36 -12.92 -51.08
CA LYS A 2 6.50 -13.14 -52.02
C LYS A 2 7.00 -11.90 -52.78
N LYS A 3 6.15 -10.91 -53.09
CA LYS A 3 6.54 -9.67 -53.80
C LYS A 3 7.24 -8.64 -52.89
N LEU A 4 7.07 -8.72 -51.56
CA LEU A 4 7.76 -7.81 -50.62
C LEU A 4 9.20 -8.26 -50.34
N LEU A 5 9.47 -9.56 -50.35
CA LEU A 5 10.82 -10.10 -50.14
C LEU A 5 11.76 -9.78 -51.30
N THR A 6 11.23 -9.67 -52.55
CA THR A 6 12.05 -9.39 -53.76
C THR A 6 12.52 -7.92 -53.81
N VAL A 7 11.73 -6.99 -53.26
CA VAL A 7 12.10 -5.57 -53.20
C VAL A 7 13.20 -5.32 -52.14
N VAL A 8 13.13 -6.01 -51.01
CA VAL A 8 14.15 -5.87 -49.94
C VAL A 8 15.50 -6.44 -50.34
N SER A 9 15.55 -7.53 -51.17
CA SER A 9 16.80 -8.13 -51.63
C SER A 9 17.53 -7.25 -52.67
N PHE A 10 16.82 -6.45 -53.47
CA PHE A 10 17.46 -5.55 -54.46
C PHE A 10 18.03 -4.27 -53.84
N PHE A 11 17.51 -3.82 -52.69
CA PHE A 11 18.05 -2.66 -51.97
C PHE A 11 19.34 -2.97 -51.18
N LEU A 12 19.53 -4.22 -50.77
CA LEU A 12 20.73 -4.65 -50.01
C LEU A 12 21.98 -4.85 -50.91
N LEU A 13 21.85 -5.00 -52.23
CA LEU A 13 22.97 -5.19 -53.15
C LEU A 13 23.53 -3.87 -53.68
N GLY A 14 22.83 -2.75 -53.52
CA GLY A 14 23.24 -1.43 -54.01
C GLY A 14 24.19 -0.65 -53.09
N ILE A 15 24.44 -1.10 -51.85
CA ILE A 15 25.16 -0.32 -50.82
C ILE A 15 26.63 -0.75 -50.65
N ILE A 16 27.14 -1.72 -51.42
CA ILE A 16 28.51 -2.27 -51.19
C ILE A 16 29.61 -1.54 -52.00
N LEU A 17 29.30 -0.55 -52.81
CA LEU A 17 30.32 0.14 -53.62
C LEU A 17 30.30 1.68 -53.48
N SER A 18 30.60 2.20 -52.28
CA SER A 18 31.14 3.57 -52.16
C SER A 18 31.96 3.72 -50.88
N VAL A 19 33.25 3.53 -50.99
CA VAL A 19 34.24 3.86 -49.96
C VAL A 19 34.44 5.38 -49.94
N GLY A 20 34.23 6.03 -48.80
CA GLY A 20 34.83 7.29 -48.46
C GLY A 20 33.93 8.50 -48.31
N CYS A 21 33.13 8.52 -47.25
CA CYS A 21 32.72 9.69 -46.45
C CYS A 21 31.77 9.16 -45.36
N LYS A 22 32.02 9.41 -44.07
CA LYS A 22 31.04 9.09 -43.03
C LYS A 22 29.82 9.99 -43.26
N PRO A 23 28.67 9.46 -43.72
CA PRO A 23 27.47 10.24 -43.77
C PRO A 23 26.97 10.45 -42.33
N ALA A 24 26.31 11.58 -42.08
CA ALA A 24 25.56 11.81 -40.87
C ALA A 24 24.55 10.64 -40.63
N PRO A 25 24.30 10.24 -39.40
CA PRO A 25 23.37 9.15 -39.11
C PRO A 25 22.02 9.44 -39.78
N ASP A 26 21.62 8.54 -40.69
CA ASP A 26 20.37 8.66 -41.42
C ASP A 26 19.22 8.35 -40.44
N PRO A 27 18.31 9.30 -40.15
CA PRO A 27 17.19 9.08 -39.26
C PRO A 27 16.30 7.88 -39.65
N MET A 28 16.37 7.49 -40.92
CA MET A 28 15.63 6.34 -41.43
C MET A 28 16.32 5.01 -41.09
N LEU A 29 17.65 4.99 -40.98
CA LEU A 29 18.40 3.82 -40.48
C LEU A 29 18.23 3.64 -38.97
N ASP A 30 18.22 4.71 -38.19
CA ASP A 30 17.92 4.67 -36.76
C ASP A 30 16.46 4.21 -36.48
N MET A 31 15.51 4.63 -37.33
CA MET A 31 14.14 4.16 -37.27
C MET A 31 14.01 2.67 -37.66
N LEU A 32 14.74 2.22 -38.65
CA LEU A 32 14.81 0.82 -39.09
C LEU A 32 15.52 -0.06 -38.06
N ASP A 33 16.61 0.40 -37.46
CA ASP A 33 17.30 -0.31 -36.38
C ASP A 33 16.44 -0.37 -35.11
N THR A 34 15.72 0.70 -34.80
CA THR A 34 14.73 0.71 -33.69
C THR A 34 13.56 -0.24 -33.96
N GLN A 35 13.06 -0.28 -35.21
CA GLN A 35 12.01 -1.24 -35.58
C GLN A 35 12.53 -2.68 -35.62
N MET A 36 13.75 -2.92 -36.13
CA MET A 36 14.37 -4.24 -36.14
C MET A 36 14.76 -4.72 -34.73
N SER A 37 15.20 -3.83 -33.85
CA SER A 37 15.45 -4.18 -32.44
C SER A 37 14.15 -4.49 -31.70
N SER A 38 13.06 -3.79 -32.00
CA SER A 38 11.75 -4.09 -31.45
C SER A 38 11.16 -5.42 -31.95
N LEU A 39 11.54 -5.85 -33.15
CA LEU A 39 11.15 -7.17 -33.72
C LEU A 39 12.00 -8.33 -33.14
N LYS A 40 13.12 -8.05 -32.48
CA LYS A 40 14.00 -9.05 -31.83
C LYS A 40 13.71 -9.25 -30.35
N LYS A 41 12.86 -8.40 -29.73
CA LYS A 41 12.43 -8.61 -28.35
C LYS A 41 11.54 -9.85 -28.29
N ASP A 42 11.86 -10.76 -27.38
CA ASP A 42 11.02 -11.94 -27.13
C ASP A 42 9.63 -11.53 -26.60
N ASP A 43 8.68 -12.45 -26.66
CA ASP A 43 7.31 -12.20 -26.23
C ASP A 43 7.24 -11.87 -24.72
N LEU A 44 8.15 -12.42 -23.90
CA LEU A 44 8.21 -12.15 -22.46
C LEU A 44 8.61 -10.68 -22.20
N THR A 45 9.72 -10.23 -22.76
CA THR A 45 10.20 -8.86 -22.58
C THR A 45 9.15 -7.83 -22.97
N ARG A 46 8.48 -8.02 -24.12
CA ARG A 46 7.38 -7.15 -24.59
C ARG A 46 6.17 -7.18 -23.64
N THR A 47 5.85 -8.34 -23.13
CA THR A 47 4.73 -8.49 -22.18
C THR A 47 5.03 -7.79 -20.88
N MET A 48 6.24 -7.95 -20.34
CA MET A 48 6.63 -7.27 -19.09
C MET A 48 6.74 -5.76 -19.28
N GLU A 49 7.28 -5.24 -20.39
CA GLU A 49 7.22 -3.81 -20.71
C GLU A 49 5.79 -3.29 -20.75
N PHE A 50 4.85 -4.10 -21.23
CA PHE A 50 3.43 -3.76 -21.24
C PHE A 50 2.81 -3.78 -19.83
N VAL A 51 3.19 -4.74 -18.98
CA VAL A 51 2.78 -4.81 -17.56
C VAL A 51 3.31 -3.60 -16.77
N TYR A 52 4.56 -3.19 -17.01
CA TYR A 52 5.18 -2.05 -16.34
C TYR A 52 4.68 -0.68 -16.81
N SER A 53 3.96 -0.61 -17.95
CA SER A 53 3.51 0.69 -18.47
C SER A 53 2.40 1.29 -17.62
N GLU A 54 2.65 2.47 -17.04
CA GLU A 54 1.78 3.18 -16.10
C GLU A 54 0.37 3.56 -16.61
N ASN A 55 0.13 3.54 -17.93
CA ASN A 55 -0.98 4.27 -18.54
C ASN A 55 -2.15 3.40 -19.01
N ARG A 56 -2.21 2.11 -18.64
CA ARG A 56 -3.21 1.22 -19.23
C ARG A 56 -4.15 0.64 -18.19
N PHE A 57 -5.14 1.45 -17.84
CA PHE A 57 -6.31 1.04 -17.06
C PHE A 57 -7.45 0.47 -17.94
N ASP A 58 -7.22 0.23 -19.23
CA ASP A 58 -8.19 -0.43 -20.10
C ASP A 58 -8.24 -1.93 -19.79
N GLN A 59 -9.12 -2.26 -18.84
CA GLN A 59 -9.13 -3.52 -18.12
C GLN A 59 -9.36 -4.74 -19.05
N GLY A 60 -10.29 -4.67 -19.99
CA GLY A 60 -10.65 -5.84 -20.80
C GLY A 60 -9.54 -6.29 -21.77
N GLN A 61 -8.93 -5.35 -22.50
CA GLN A 61 -7.88 -5.70 -23.46
C GLN A 61 -6.52 -6.01 -22.82
N PHE A 62 -6.25 -5.46 -21.63
CA PHE A 62 -5.01 -5.68 -20.90
C PHE A 62 -4.85 -7.13 -20.50
N GLN A 63 -5.85 -7.69 -19.82
CA GLN A 63 -5.82 -9.06 -19.30
C GLN A 63 -5.62 -10.09 -20.42
N ASP A 64 -6.44 -9.99 -21.48
CA ASP A 64 -6.39 -10.92 -22.60
C ASP A 64 -5.05 -10.85 -23.36
N LYS A 65 -4.47 -9.66 -23.49
CA LYS A 65 -3.16 -9.49 -24.14
C LYS A 65 -2.04 -10.08 -23.29
N VAL A 66 -2.01 -9.78 -21.99
CA VAL A 66 -0.96 -10.29 -21.09
C VAL A 66 -1.04 -11.80 -20.98
N SER A 67 -2.21 -12.35 -20.63
CA SER A 67 -2.37 -13.80 -20.47
C SER A 67 -2.08 -14.57 -21.76
N SER A 68 -2.57 -14.08 -22.92
CA SER A 68 -2.31 -14.71 -24.22
C SER A 68 -0.81 -14.67 -24.61
N SER A 69 -0.12 -13.56 -24.31
CA SER A 69 1.30 -13.44 -24.62
C SER A 69 2.15 -14.32 -23.71
N LEU A 70 1.86 -14.37 -22.40
CA LEU A 70 2.52 -15.27 -21.46
C LEU A 70 2.28 -16.73 -21.79
N ASN A 71 1.06 -17.10 -22.21
CA ASN A 71 0.75 -18.47 -22.64
C ASN A 71 1.53 -18.89 -23.89
N ARG A 72 1.68 -17.98 -24.88
CA ARG A 72 2.53 -18.26 -26.05
C ARG A 72 3.99 -18.42 -25.66
N TRP A 73 4.49 -17.51 -24.82
CA TRP A 73 5.86 -17.59 -24.32
C TRP A 73 6.10 -18.90 -23.57
N ALA A 74 5.22 -19.27 -22.63
CA ALA A 74 5.36 -20.50 -21.86
C ALA A 74 5.35 -21.77 -22.71
N GLN A 75 4.64 -21.78 -23.84
CA GLN A 75 4.63 -22.92 -24.77
C GLN A 75 5.92 -23.06 -25.58
N VAL A 76 6.64 -21.97 -25.84
CA VAL A 76 7.79 -21.96 -26.75
C VAL A 76 9.11 -21.93 -25.97
N ASP A 77 9.20 -21.10 -24.93
CA ASP A 77 10.46 -20.74 -24.27
C ASP A 77 10.63 -21.41 -22.88
N ALA A 78 9.55 -22.00 -22.32
CA ALA A 78 9.65 -22.70 -21.05
C ALA A 78 10.44 -24.01 -21.22
N SER A 79 11.66 -24.06 -20.69
CA SER A 79 12.46 -25.29 -20.73
C SER A 79 11.88 -26.34 -19.80
N GLU A 80 11.88 -27.61 -20.24
CA GLU A 80 11.47 -28.75 -19.41
C GLU A 80 12.25 -28.80 -18.08
N GLU A 81 13.54 -28.48 -18.10
CA GLU A 81 14.41 -28.47 -16.92
C GLU A 81 13.93 -27.49 -15.83
N THR A 82 13.47 -26.28 -16.20
CA THR A 82 12.92 -25.30 -15.26
C THR A 82 11.56 -25.74 -14.72
N ILE A 83 10.76 -26.40 -15.57
CA ILE A 83 9.45 -26.91 -15.19
C ILE A 83 9.59 -28.08 -14.20
N ASP A 84 10.55 -28.96 -14.42
CA ASP A 84 10.77 -30.15 -13.60
C ASP A 84 11.44 -29.85 -12.25
N SER A 85 12.14 -28.70 -12.13
CA SER A 85 12.74 -28.27 -10.86
C SER A 85 11.73 -27.76 -9.83
N TRP A 86 10.52 -27.38 -10.26
CA TRP A 86 9.49 -26.90 -9.36
C TRP A 86 8.82 -28.06 -8.60
N THR A 87 8.71 -27.90 -7.29
CA THR A 87 7.93 -28.79 -6.43
C THR A 87 7.02 -27.96 -5.54
N LEU A 88 5.78 -28.43 -5.35
CA LEU A 88 4.85 -27.76 -4.45
C LEU A 88 5.36 -27.83 -3.01
N ASP A 89 5.52 -26.67 -2.39
CA ASP A 89 5.91 -26.52 -1.00
C ASP A 89 4.95 -27.25 -0.05
N SER A 90 5.48 -27.95 0.96
CA SER A 90 4.66 -28.79 1.86
C SER A 90 3.67 -27.99 2.71
N PHE A 91 4.03 -26.76 3.14
CA PHE A 91 3.10 -25.86 3.84
C PHE A 91 2.05 -25.31 2.88
N ALA A 92 2.46 -24.94 1.66
CA ALA A 92 1.52 -24.49 0.63
C ALA A 92 0.51 -25.59 0.27
N LYS A 93 0.94 -26.87 0.23
CA LYS A 93 0.05 -27.99 -0.06
C LYS A 93 -1.10 -28.09 0.94
N SER A 94 -0.82 -27.96 2.24
CA SER A 94 -1.88 -28.01 3.26
C SER A 94 -2.91 -26.88 3.12
N LEU A 95 -2.46 -25.68 2.70
CA LEU A 95 -3.36 -24.55 2.42
C LEU A 95 -4.18 -24.78 1.14
N ILE A 96 -3.55 -25.33 0.10
CA ILE A 96 -4.24 -25.69 -1.14
C ILE A 96 -5.35 -26.71 -0.86
N ASP A 97 -5.07 -27.73 -0.07
CA ASP A 97 -6.07 -28.74 0.32
C ASP A 97 -7.22 -28.09 1.14
N GLN A 98 -6.91 -27.17 2.03
CA GLN A 98 -7.91 -26.44 2.83
C GLN A 98 -8.82 -25.55 2.00
N TYR A 99 -8.26 -24.89 0.97
CA TYR A 99 -8.98 -23.93 0.10
C TYR A 99 -9.28 -24.48 -1.30
N ALA A 100 -9.38 -25.80 -1.44
CA ALA A 100 -9.53 -26.49 -2.74
C ALA A 100 -10.76 -26.03 -3.56
N THR A 101 -11.74 -25.37 -2.94
CA THR A 101 -12.92 -24.83 -3.63
C THR A 101 -12.65 -23.52 -4.39
N LEU A 102 -11.50 -22.89 -4.20
CA LEU A 102 -11.14 -21.68 -4.94
C LEU A 102 -10.70 -22.01 -6.37
N PRO A 103 -11.29 -21.39 -7.42
CA PRO A 103 -11.00 -21.77 -8.81
C PRO A 103 -9.54 -21.68 -9.23
N MET A 104 -8.76 -20.75 -8.62
CA MET A 104 -7.34 -20.59 -8.91
C MET A 104 -6.47 -21.71 -8.37
N ILE A 105 -6.95 -22.43 -7.35
CA ILE A 105 -6.21 -23.50 -6.68
C ILE A 105 -6.06 -24.72 -7.59
N GLU A 106 -7.11 -25.06 -8.36
CA GLU A 106 -7.06 -26.20 -9.31
C GLU A 106 -5.92 -26.06 -10.32
N ARG A 107 -5.45 -24.82 -10.56
CA ARG A 107 -4.42 -24.51 -11.56
C ARG A 107 -3.05 -24.18 -10.96
N THR A 108 -2.81 -24.51 -9.70
CA THR A 108 -1.53 -24.20 -9.04
C THR A 108 -0.34 -24.89 -9.72
N GLU A 109 -0.53 -26.13 -10.21
CA GLU A 109 0.48 -26.92 -10.90
C GLU A 109 0.55 -26.68 -12.41
N GLU A 110 -0.37 -25.90 -12.96
CA GLU A 110 -0.38 -25.56 -14.39
C GLU A 110 0.60 -24.43 -14.71
N ILE A 111 1.12 -24.46 -15.94
CA ILE A 111 1.96 -23.39 -16.49
C ILE A 111 1.16 -22.38 -17.32
N SER A 112 -0.14 -22.61 -17.50
CA SER A 112 -1.04 -21.70 -18.24
C SER A 112 -1.46 -20.52 -17.38
N TYR A 113 -1.43 -19.31 -17.96
CA TYR A 113 -1.80 -18.06 -17.32
C TYR A 113 -3.27 -17.73 -17.52
N LEU A 114 -3.88 -17.21 -16.46
CA LEU A 114 -5.26 -16.73 -16.44
C LEU A 114 -5.32 -15.21 -16.63
N ASN A 115 -6.48 -14.67 -16.96
CA ASN A 115 -6.70 -13.22 -16.99
C ASN A 115 -6.50 -12.57 -15.62
N SER A 116 -6.83 -13.27 -14.53
CA SER A 116 -6.54 -12.81 -13.16
C SER A 116 -5.04 -12.68 -12.86
N ASP A 117 -4.20 -13.50 -13.50
CA ASP A 117 -2.76 -13.45 -13.32
C ASP A 117 -2.15 -12.14 -13.87
N ALA A 118 -2.77 -11.57 -14.91
CA ALA A 118 -2.35 -10.27 -15.44
C ALA A 118 -2.52 -9.15 -14.41
N TYR A 119 -3.57 -9.19 -13.60
CA TYR A 119 -3.75 -8.25 -12.49
C TYR A 119 -2.70 -8.45 -11.40
N TYR A 120 -2.50 -9.68 -10.96
CA TYR A 120 -1.48 -9.98 -9.96
C TYR A 120 -0.09 -9.46 -10.38
N LEU A 121 0.29 -9.68 -11.64
CA LEU A 121 1.54 -9.18 -12.19
C LEU A 121 1.62 -7.66 -12.20
N GLN A 122 0.55 -6.99 -12.64
CA GLN A 122 0.50 -5.53 -12.69
C GLN A 122 0.56 -4.92 -11.30
N GLU A 123 -0.27 -5.39 -10.38
CA GLU A 123 -0.31 -4.93 -9.00
C GLU A 123 1.01 -5.16 -8.28
N THR A 124 1.60 -6.34 -8.44
CA THR A 124 2.90 -6.67 -7.86
C THR A 124 4.02 -5.81 -8.44
N SER A 125 4.00 -5.56 -9.76
CA SER A 125 4.94 -4.67 -10.43
C SER A 125 4.86 -3.23 -9.91
N TRP A 126 3.65 -2.68 -9.75
CA TRP A 126 3.45 -1.33 -9.22
C TRP A 126 3.86 -1.23 -7.75
N MET A 127 3.53 -2.23 -6.93
CA MET A 127 3.99 -2.28 -5.54
C MET A 127 5.51 -2.38 -5.44
N ASN A 128 6.16 -3.13 -6.34
CA ASN A 128 7.62 -3.19 -6.40
C ASN A 128 8.24 -1.83 -6.74
N GLN A 129 7.75 -1.18 -7.80
CA GLN A 129 8.21 0.17 -8.19
C GLN A 129 8.02 1.18 -7.06
N LEU A 130 6.85 1.16 -6.41
CA LEU A 130 6.57 1.99 -5.24
C LEU A 130 7.56 1.72 -4.11
N THR A 131 7.81 0.45 -3.78
CA THR A 131 8.74 0.06 -2.72
C THR A 131 10.16 0.55 -3.01
N GLN A 132 10.66 0.32 -4.23
CA GLN A 132 11.97 0.79 -4.66
C GLN A 132 12.07 2.32 -4.59
N ARG A 133 11.03 3.05 -5.01
CA ARG A 133 10.97 4.51 -4.90
C ARG A 133 11.04 4.98 -3.45
N ILE A 134 10.23 4.41 -2.56
CA ILE A 134 10.20 4.79 -1.14
C ILE A 134 11.58 4.62 -0.51
N VAL A 135 12.27 3.54 -0.84
CA VAL A 135 13.61 3.27 -0.30
C VAL A 135 14.64 4.22 -0.89
N ALA A 136 14.58 4.50 -2.20
CA ALA A 136 15.57 5.33 -2.90
C ALA A 136 15.43 6.84 -2.64
N THR A 137 14.20 7.32 -2.37
CA THR A 137 13.92 8.75 -2.16
C THR A 137 13.46 9.03 -0.73
N PRO A 138 14.37 9.03 0.24
CA PRO A 138 13.98 9.34 1.60
C PRO A 138 13.69 10.84 1.75
N ASN A 139 12.59 11.18 2.41
CA ASN A 139 12.50 12.47 3.08
C ASN A 139 13.07 12.32 4.50
N PRO A 140 14.34 12.66 4.74
CA PRO A 140 14.99 12.41 6.03
C PRO A 140 14.34 13.17 7.17
N LYS A 141 13.61 14.25 6.87
CA LYS A 141 12.90 15.06 7.87
C LYS A 141 11.75 14.30 8.54
N LEU A 142 11.22 13.26 7.90
CA LEU A 142 10.15 12.44 8.47
C LEU A 142 10.65 11.47 9.57
N PHE A 143 11.97 11.29 9.69
CA PHE A 143 12.57 10.38 10.66
C PHE A 143 13.22 11.11 11.84
N GLU A 144 12.69 12.29 12.17
CA GLU A 144 13.23 13.19 13.19
C GLU A 144 13.36 12.51 14.57
N ILE A 145 12.40 11.66 14.93
CA ILE A 145 12.43 10.93 16.21
C ILE A 145 13.67 10.04 16.34
N TYR A 146 14.08 9.35 15.25
CA TYR A 146 15.30 8.53 15.26
C TYR A 146 16.55 9.40 15.20
N ARG A 147 16.50 10.53 14.49
CA ARG A 147 17.60 11.50 14.49
C ARG A 147 17.84 12.07 15.88
N LEU A 148 16.79 12.42 16.60
CA LEU A 148 16.88 12.85 17.99
C LEU A 148 17.47 11.75 18.90
N ALA A 149 17.01 10.49 18.72
CA ALA A 149 17.52 9.36 19.48
C ALA A 149 19.00 9.06 19.20
N ALA A 150 19.48 9.32 17.97
CA ALA A 150 20.89 9.15 17.60
C ALA A 150 21.79 10.25 18.18
N GLY A 151 21.23 11.37 18.64
CA GLY A 151 21.93 12.54 19.10
C GLY A 151 22.57 13.36 17.97
N ASP A 152 23.25 14.43 18.34
CA ASP A 152 23.96 15.26 17.37
C ASP A 152 25.14 14.49 16.78
N PHE A 153 25.16 14.26 15.48
CA PHE A 153 26.31 13.78 14.75
C PHE A 153 26.34 14.45 13.36
N GLU A 154 27.56 14.83 12.98
CA GLU A 154 27.80 15.32 11.62
C GLU A 154 27.98 14.13 10.71
N THR A 155 27.20 14.05 9.64
CA THR A 155 27.49 13.14 8.53
C THR A 155 28.59 13.77 7.69
N GLU A 156 29.81 13.29 7.83
CA GLU A 156 30.90 13.68 6.95
C GLU A 156 30.60 13.21 5.53
N GLY A 157 30.12 14.12 4.71
CA GLY A 157 30.09 14.03 3.24
C GLY A 157 29.10 13.02 2.66
N GLN A 158 28.14 13.55 1.94
CA GLN A 158 27.12 12.92 1.10
C GLN A 158 25.88 12.38 1.84
N GLU A 159 24.75 12.97 1.48
CA GLU A 159 23.39 12.69 1.96
C GLU A 159 22.86 11.29 1.54
N GLU A 160 23.71 10.38 1.08
CA GLU A 160 23.33 9.11 0.44
C GLU A 160 22.77 8.07 1.40
N ASP A 161 22.11 8.21 2.32
CA ASP A 161 21.26 7.48 3.25
C ASP A 161 21.47 7.87 4.71
N LEU A 162 21.11 9.12 4.99
CA LEU A 162 21.14 9.64 6.37
C LEU A 162 20.44 8.70 7.35
N LEU A 163 19.34 8.04 6.94
CA LEU A 163 18.61 7.14 7.83
C LEU A 163 19.40 5.87 8.12
N ALA A 164 20.14 5.31 7.17
CA ALA A 164 21.01 4.16 7.43
C ALA A 164 22.12 4.52 8.43
N ALA A 165 22.72 5.73 8.32
CA ALA A 165 23.69 6.22 9.28
C ALA A 165 23.06 6.39 10.68
N VAL A 166 21.85 6.93 10.77
CA VAL A 166 21.06 7.01 12.01
C VAL A 166 20.81 5.62 12.58
N MET A 167 20.34 4.66 11.77
CA MET A 167 20.11 3.29 12.22
C MET A 167 21.39 2.63 12.74
N LYS A 168 22.51 2.81 12.05
CA LYS A 168 23.82 2.31 12.52
C LYS A 168 24.22 2.92 13.86
N ARG A 169 23.86 4.17 14.08
CA ARG A 169 24.17 4.88 15.34
C ARG A 169 23.35 4.36 16.52
N ILE A 170 22.06 4.17 16.34
CA ILE A 170 21.15 3.68 17.40
C ILE A 170 21.22 2.16 17.58
N HIS A 171 21.69 1.45 16.56
CA HIS A 171 21.91 -0.01 16.54
C HIS A 171 23.37 -0.31 16.18
N PRO A 172 24.33 -0.09 17.09
CA PRO A 172 25.76 -0.23 16.80
C PRO A 172 26.18 -1.67 16.48
N GLU A 173 25.37 -2.66 16.85
CA GLU A 173 25.55 -4.08 16.55
C GLU A 173 25.38 -4.41 15.06
N LEU A 174 24.64 -3.61 14.29
CA LEU A 174 24.43 -3.84 12.86
C LEU A 174 25.70 -3.46 12.06
N ASP A 175 25.97 -4.15 10.98
CA ASP A 175 26.90 -3.66 9.96
C ASP A 175 26.24 -2.61 9.05
N ALA A 176 26.94 -2.08 8.06
CA ALA A 176 26.44 -1.02 7.18
C ALA A 176 25.28 -1.51 6.28
N GLU A 177 25.35 -2.74 5.77
CA GLU A 177 24.32 -3.34 4.94
C GLU A 177 23.05 -3.59 5.76
N GLN A 178 23.19 -4.16 6.95
CA GLN A 178 22.08 -4.40 7.88
C GLN A 178 21.40 -3.10 8.32
N ALA A 179 22.18 -2.03 8.57
CA ALA A 179 21.63 -0.71 8.90
C ALA A 179 20.83 -0.13 7.71
N THR A 180 21.29 -0.34 6.47
CA THR A 180 20.56 0.04 5.26
C THR A 180 19.26 -0.76 5.12
N GLN A 181 19.28 -2.07 5.40
CA GLN A 181 18.10 -2.92 5.39
C GLN A 181 17.06 -2.47 6.43
N LEU A 182 17.50 -2.16 7.66
CA LEU A 182 16.61 -1.67 8.72
C LEU A 182 16.04 -0.28 8.36
N ALA A 183 16.85 0.60 7.78
CA ALA A 183 16.40 1.89 7.28
C ALA A 183 15.34 1.75 6.17
N ALA A 184 15.54 0.81 5.23
CA ALA A 184 14.56 0.51 4.20
C ALA A 184 13.22 0.03 4.79
N ALA A 185 13.27 -0.88 5.76
CA ALA A 185 12.07 -1.34 6.46
C ALA A 185 11.35 -0.19 7.18
N ALA A 186 12.09 0.70 7.86
CA ALA A 186 11.52 1.86 8.52
C ALA A 186 10.86 2.84 7.54
N LYS A 187 11.48 3.09 6.37
CA LYS A 187 10.94 3.95 5.31
C LYS A 187 9.61 3.40 4.77
N VAL A 188 9.57 2.11 4.44
CA VAL A 188 8.37 1.46 3.92
C VAL A 188 7.26 1.42 4.97
N PHE A 189 7.59 1.09 6.21
CA PHE A 189 6.63 1.08 7.31
C PHE A 189 6.01 2.46 7.56
N ASP A 190 6.84 3.50 7.62
CA ASP A 190 6.39 4.88 7.77
C ASP A 190 5.46 5.30 6.63
N TRP A 191 5.83 4.97 5.40
CA TRP A 191 5.02 5.29 4.23
C TRP A 191 3.66 4.58 4.27
N VAL A 192 3.63 3.27 4.60
CA VAL A 192 2.39 2.51 4.75
C VAL A 192 1.51 3.10 5.84
N THR A 193 2.09 3.46 6.99
CA THR A 193 1.35 4.04 8.12
C THR A 193 0.70 5.38 7.76
N ARG A 194 1.39 6.25 7.01
CA ARG A 194 0.88 7.55 6.57
C ARG A 194 -0.16 7.40 5.46
N ASN A 195 0.07 6.51 4.50
CA ASN A 195 -0.76 6.36 3.31
C ASN A 195 -1.97 5.44 3.49
N VAL A 196 -1.98 4.60 4.50
CA VAL A 196 -3.11 3.73 4.84
C VAL A 196 -3.67 4.16 6.19
N GLN A 197 -4.76 4.93 6.18
CA GLN A 197 -5.43 5.33 7.41
C GLN A 197 -5.93 4.10 8.15
N LEU A 198 -5.60 4.01 9.45
CA LEU A 198 -6.05 2.91 10.30
C LEU A 198 -7.58 2.97 10.48
N THR A 199 -8.23 1.84 10.30
CA THR A 199 -9.65 1.65 10.58
C THR A 199 -9.82 0.57 11.65
N GLU A 200 -10.88 0.66 12.44
CA GLU A 200 -11.16 -0.36 13.45
C GLU A 200 -11.86 -1.56 12.80
N LEU A 201 -11.52 -2.76 13.29
CA LEU A 201 -12.25 -3.98 12.97
C LEU A 201 -13.52 -3.99 13.83
N VAL A 202 -14.61 -3.45 13.30
CA VAL A 202 -15.89 -3.41 14.00
C VAL A 202 -16.95 -4.12 13.15
N ASP A 203 -17.57 -5.14 13.71
CA ASP A 203 -18.78 -5.73 13.15
C ASP A 203 -19.96 -4.78 13.36
N LEU A 204 -20.63 -4.40 12.28
CA LEU A 204 -21.86 -3.65 12.38
C LEU A 204 -22.97 -4.53 12.98
N SER A 205 -23.60 -4.07 14.05
CA SER A 205 -24.82 -4.72 14.57
C SER A 205 -25.97 -4.57 13.57
N ASP A 206 -26.95 -5.47 13.66
CA ASP A 206 -28.13 -5.41 12.78
C ASP A 206 -28.89 -4.07 12.95
N GLU A 207 -28.88 -3.48 14.14
CA GLU A 207 -29.44 -2.14 14.39
C GLU A 207 -28.68 -1.05 13.64
N GLN A 208 -27.35 -1.10 13.64
CA GLN A 208 -26.52 -0.15 12.88
C GLN A 208 -26.73 -0.29 11.39
N VAL A 209 -26.82 -1.53 10.87
CA VAL A 209 -27.13 -1.81 9.47
C VAL A 209 -28.50 -1.24 9.09
N GLU A 210 -29.54 -1.44 9.94
CA GLU A 210 -30.88 -0.91 9.68
C GLU A 210 -30.93 0.62 9.75
N LYS A 211 -30.21 1.22 10.69
CA LYS A 211 -30.08 2.69 10.79
C LYS A 211 -29.43 3.28 9.54
N GLN A 212 -28.41 2.63 8.98
CA GLN A 212 -27.79 3.03 7.73
C GLN A 212 -28.75 2.90 6.54
N ARG A 213 -29.57 1.83 6.51
CA ARG A 213 -30.59 1.62 5.48
C ARG A 213 -31.64 2.72 5.45
N LEU A 214 -32.07 3.18 6.62
CA LEU A 214 -33.10 4.22 6.77
C LEU A 214 -32.59 5.63 6.53
N ASN A 215 -31.28 5.85 6.59
CA ASN A 215 -30.68 7.16 6.39
C ASN A 215 -29.42 7.07 5.50
N PRO A 216 -29.59 6.94 4.19
CA PRO A 216 -28.48 6.75 3.24
C PRO A 216 -27.44 7.87 3.24
N GLU A 217 -27.82 9.10 3.63
CA GLU A 217 -26.91 10.24 3.71
C GLU A 217 -25.91 10.14 4.88
N VAL A 218 -26.30 9.38 5.92
CA VAL A 218 -25.45 9.05 7.07
C VAL A 218 -24.77 7.69 6.89
N ALA A 219 -25.15 6.98 5.83
CA ALA A 219 -24.93 5.56 5.64
C ALA A 219 -23.65 5.19 4.90
N ASP A 220 -22.77 6.14 4.57
CA ASP A 220 -21.45 5.77 4.08
C ASP A 220 -20.54 5.43 5.28
N PRO A 221 -20.30 4.14 5.58
CA PRO A 221 -19.38 3.75 6.66
C PRO A 221 -17.98 4.28 6.42
N ALA A 222 -17.60 4.48 5.16
CA ALA A 222 -16.35 5.11 4.78
C ALA A 222 -16.34 6.60 5.13
N ALA A 223 -17.48 7.28 5.00
CA ALA A 223 -17.64 8.68 5.41
C ALA A 223 -17.68 8.84 6.94
N SER A 224 -18.31 7.90 7.64
CA SER A 224 -18.42 7.93 9.10
C SER A 224 -17.16 7.41 9.82
N GLY A 225 -16.17 6.90 9.07
CA GLY A 225 -15.01 6.25 9.68
C GLY A 225 -15.32 4.89 10.32
N THR A 226 -16.56 4.41 10.22
CA THR A 226 -16.96 3.10 10.74
C THR A 226 -16.80 2.08 9.63
N PRO A 227 -15.79 1.19 9.67
CA PRO A 227 -15.68 0.12 8.70
C PRO A 227 -16.80 -0.89 8.98
N GLY A 228 -17.33 -1.46 7.93
CA GLY A 228 -18.12 -2.67 8.06
C GLY A 228 -17.26 -3.85 8.51
N ALA A 229 -17.91 -4.98 8.80
CA ALA A 229 -17.28 -6.20 9.28
C ALA A 229 -16.07 -6.63 8.45
N GLY A 230 -14.89 -6.66 9.08
CA GLY A 230 -13.67 -7.36 8.70
C GLY A 230 -13.37 -7.51 7.21
N TYR A 231 -13.44 -6.45 6.42
CA TYR A 231 -13.15 -6.53 5.00
C TYR A 231 -11.70 -6.91 4.76
N GLN A 232 -11.51 -7.96 3.97
CA GLN A 232 -10.19 -8.39 3.56
C GLN A 232 -9.90 -7.92 2.13
N HIS A 233 -8.97 -6.98 2.00
CA HIS A 233 -8.51 -6.48 0.72
C HIS A 233 -7.17 -7.10 0.32
N PHE A 234 -6.92 -7.16 -0.98
CA PHE A 234 -5.57 -7.41 -1.47
C PHE A 234 -4.65 -6.22 -1.10
N PRO A 235 -3.35 -6.44 -0.87
CA PRO A 235 -2.42 -5.37 -0.50
C PRO A 235 -2.47 -4.15 -1.42
N TRP A 236 -2.61 -4.37 -2.73
CA TRP A 236 -2.79 -3.30 -3.70
C TRP A 236 -4.08 -2.50 -3.49
N GLN A 237 -5.19 -3.17 -3.18
CA GLN A 237 -6.46 -2.51 -2.88
C GLN A 237 -6.37 -1.66 -1.62
N VAL A 238 -5.69 -2.16 -0.58
CA VAL A 238 -5.42 -1.38 0.65
C VAL A 238 -4.69 -0.08 0.32
N LEU A 239 -3.67 -0.14 -0.55
CA LEU A 239 -2.96 1.05 -1.01
C LEU A 239 -3.86 1.99 -1.83
N MET A 240 -4.68 1.45 -2.74
CA MET A 240 -5.57 2.25 -3.58
C MET A 240 -6.69 2.92 -2.77
N PHE A 241 -7.27 2.21 -1.80
CA PHE A 241 -8.31 2.75 -0.91
C PHE A 241 -7.74 3.64 0.19
N SER A 242 -6.45 3.50 0.49
CA SER A 242 -5.74 4.24 1.54
C SER A 242 -6.35 4.06 2.93
N ARG A 243 -6.95 2.92 3.17
CA ARG A 243 -7.61 2.52 4.42
C ARG A 243 -7.45 1.04 4.63
N GLY A 244 -7.34 0.67 5.89
CA GLY A 244 -7.28 -0.72 6.31
C GLY A 244 -7.14 -0.84 7.82
N ASP A 245 -7.46 -2.00 8.34
CA ASP A 245 -7.17 -2.34 9.72
C ASP A 245 -5.66 -2.63 9.90
N TYR A 246 -5.27 -2.94 11.13
CA TYR A 246 -3.87 -3.21 11.43
C TYR A 246 -3.33 -4.47 10.73
N ILE A 247 -4.20 -5.44 10.41
CA ILE A 247 -3.84 -6.67 9.67
C ILE A 247 -3.60 -6.36 8.20
N GLU A 248 -4.44 -5.52 7.61
CA GLU A 248 -4.30 -5.06 6.22
C GLU A 248 -3.06 -4.21 6.03
N ARG A 249 -2.76 -3.30 6.98
CA ARG A 249 -1.47 -2.59 7.02
C ARG A 249 -0.29 -3.57 7.10
N ALA A 250 -0.39 -4.58 7.98
CA ALA A 250 0.66 -5.60 8.15
C ALA A 250 0.88 -6.41 6.88
N LYS A 251 -0.18 -6.93 6.25
CA LYS A 251 -0.09 -7.64 4.96
C LYS A 251 0.62 -6.79 3.90
N THR A 252 0.18 -5.54 3.77
CA THR A 252 0.73 -4.61 2.79
C THR A 252 2.21 -4.36 3.03
N PHE A 253 2.59 -4.07 4.26
CA PHE A 253 3.99 -3.88 4.65
C PHE A 253 4.84 -5.14 4.38
N MET A 254 4.38 -6.33 4.78
CA MET A 254 5.10 -7.58 4.58
C MET A 254 5.28 -7.94 3.09
N VAL A 255 4.26 -7.68 2.25
CA VAL A 255 4.39 -7.88 0.79
C VAL A 255 5.42 -6.90 0.21
N MET A 256 5.43 -5.64 0.64
CA MET A 256 6.45 -4.68 0.20
C MET A 256 7.85 -5.08 0.68
N MET A 257 8.00 -5.62 1.89
CA MET A 257 9.29 -6.16 2.36
C MET A 257 9.77 -7.33 1.52
N LYS A 258 8.87 -8.28 1.21
CA LYS A 258 9.17 -9.39 0.28
C LYS A 258 9.65 -8.86 -1.09
N LEU A 259 8.98 -7.85 -1.64
CA LEU A 259 9.35 -7.25 -2.94
C LEU A 259 10.71 -6.56 -2.88
N TYR A 260 11.06 -5.98 -1.75
CA TYR A 260 12.39 -5.41 -1.51
C TYR A 260 13.47 -6.49 -1.26
N GLY A 261 13.08 -7.72 -0.98
CA GLY A 261 14.00 -8.83 -0.71
C GLY A 261 14.33 -9.04 0.77
N LEU A 262 13.52 -8.50 1.68
CA LEU A 262 13.64 -8.72 3.13
C LEU A 262 12.61 -9.72 3.65
N ASP A 263 13.07 -10.67 4.46
CA ASP A 263 12.21 -11.62 5.14
C ASP A 263 11.44 -10.92 6.26
N SER A 264 10.14 -11.22 6.34
CA SER A 264 9.27 -10.73 7.38
C SER A 264 8.23 -11.77 7.79
N VAL A 265 7.81 -11.74 9.04
CA VAL A 265 6.77 -12.62 9.58
C VAL A 265 5.75 -11.80 10.35
N MET A 266 4.50 -12.23 10.34
CA MET A 266 3.48 -11.73 11.27
C MET A 266 3.61 -12.49 12.58
N LEU A 267 3.85 -11.80 13.68
CA LEU A 267 3.83 -12.41 15.01
C LEU A 267 2.39 -12.51 15.51
N ALA A 268 2.10 -13.62 16.17
CA ALA A 268 0.84 -13.84 16.87
C ALA A 268 1.12 -14.35 18.29
N THR A 269 0.34 -13.88 19.23
CA THR A 269 0.31 -14.37 20.61
C THR A 269 -0.69 -15.49 20.75
N LYS A 270 -0.59 -16.26 21.82
CA LYS A 270 -1.57 -17.27 22.18
C LYS A 270 -2.22 -16.94 23.51
N SER A 271 -3.52 -17.04 23.54
CA SER A 271 -4.32 -16.90 24.75
C SER A 271 -5.37 -18.00 24.84
N LYS A 272 -5.89 -18.26 26.04
CA LYS A 272 -7.03 -19.15 26.20
C LYS A 272 -8.30 -18.38 25.88
N GLY A 273 -9.10 -18.88 24.94
CA GLY A 273 -10.44 -18.41 24.68
C GLY A 273 -11.42 -18.73 25.84
N GLU A 274 -12.63 -18.21 25.73
CA GLU A 274 -13.69 -18.45 26.73
C GLU A 274 -14.06 -19.92 26.85
N ASP A 275 -13.92 -20.69 25.80
CA ASP A 275 -14.13 -22.14 25.73
C ASP A 275 -12.95 -22.97 26.27
N GLY A 276 -11.82 -22.31 26.61
CA GLY A 276 -10.59 -22.92 27.09
C GLY A 276 -9.66 -23.39 25.97
N GLU A 277 -10.03 -23.24 24.70
CA GLU A 277 -9.18 -23.50 23.53
C GLU A 277 -8.11 -22.43 23.38
N MET A 278 -6.97 -22.80 22.79
CA MET A 278 -5.90 -21.83 22.50
C MET A 278 -6.24 -21.02 21.25
N VAL A 279 -6.41 -19.72 21.41
CA VAL A 279 -6.67 -18.78 20.32
C VAL A 279 -5.37 -18.04 19.96
N GLU A 280 -5.05 -17.97 18.67
CA GLU A 280 -3.98 -17.15 18.16
C GLU A 280 -4.48 -15.77 17.79
N THR A 281 -3.89 -14.74 18.40
CA THR A 281 -4.22 -13.33 18.12
C THR A 281 -3.06 -12.67 17.42
N LEU A 282 -3.31 -12.12 16.23
CA LEU A 282 -2.30 -11.42 15.44
C LEU A 282 -1.80 -10.20 16.20
N TRP A 283 -0.48 -10.02 16.23
CA TRP A 283 0.17 -8.94 16.96
C TRP A 283 0.77 -7.89 16.02
N CYS A 284 1.98 -8.14 15.53
CA CYS A 284 2.68 -7.19 14.67
C CYS A 284 3.60 -7.88 13.66
N PRO A 285 3.87 -7.31 12.50
CA PRO A 285 4.92 -7.78 11.62
C PRO A 285 6.30 -7.55 12.24
N ALA A 286 7.20 -8.50 11.97
CA ALA A 286 8.60 -8.42 12.33
C ALA A 286 9.48 -8.63 11.10
N VAL A 287 10.45 -7.75 10.88
CA VAL A 287 11.41 -7.83 9.77
C VAL A 287 12.71 -8.41 10.28
N VAL A 288 13.31 -9.31 9.51
CA VAL A 288 14.56 -9.99 9.88
C VAL A 288 15.75 -9.21 9.33
N VAL A 289 16.58 -8.68 10.24
CA VAL A 289 17.83 -7.99 9.91
C VAL A 289 18.92 -8.46 10.86
N GLY A 290 20.08 -8.83 10.34
CA GLY A 290 21.22 -9.25 11.17
C GLY A 290 20.95 -10.46 12.09
N GLY A 291 19.99 -11.32 11.71
CA GLY A 291 19.58 -12.48 12.51
C GLY A 291 18.66 -12.16 13.70
N GLU A 292 18.11 -10.95 13.75
CA GLU A 292 17.13 -10.50 14.74
C GLU A 292 15.80 -10.10 14.08
N TYR A 293 14.70 -10.17 14.86
CA TYR A 293 13.36 -9.78 14.47
C TYR A 293 13.06 -8.40 14.99
N TYR A 294 13.06 -7.37 14.15
CA TYR A 294 12.69 -5.99 14.47
C TYR A 294 11.17 -5.82 14.37
N LEU A 295 10.55 -5.29 15.40
CA LEU A 295 9.10 -5.29 15.61
C LEU A 295 8.45 -3.99 15.10
N PHE A 296 7.50 -4.11 14.18
CA PHE A 296 6.79 -2.99 13.54
C PHE A 296 5.30 -3.09 13.84
N ASP A 297 4.80 -2.37 14.84
CA ASP A 297 3.40 -2.46 15.23
C ASP A 297 2.50 -1.57 14.35
N THR A 298 1.75 -2.21 13.46
CA THR A 298 0.86 -1.54 12.50
C THR A 298 -0.39 -0.95 13.13
N ARG A 299 -0.76 -1.39 14.34
CA ARG A 299 -1.85 -0.82 15.14
C ARG A 299 -1.40 0.45 15.86
N LEU A 300 -0.19 0.45 16.44
CA LEU A 300 0.44 1.68 16.94
C LEU A 300 0.80 2.65 15.80
N GLY A 301 1.15 2.14 14.62
CA GLY A 301 1.80 2.92 13.57
C GLY A 301 3.23 3.33 13.91
N LEU A 302 3.90 2.54 14.74
CA LEU A 302 5.27 2.73 15.21
C LEU A 302 6.01 1.38 15.27
N PRO A 303 7.31 1.34 14.95
CA PRO A 303 8.15 0.26 15.48
C PRO A 303 8.10 0.28 17.01
N ILE A 304 8.07 -0.90 17.63
CA ILE A 304 8.03 -0.97 19.10
C ILE A 304 9.29 -0.32 19.66
N PRO A 305 9.16 0.73 20.50
CA PRO A 305 10.31 1.42 21.07
C PRO A 305 10.97 0.60 22.17
N ALA A 306 12.29 0.71 22.29
CA ALA A 306 13.07 0.02 23.31
C ALA A 306 14.16 0.93 23.88
N GLY A 307 14.36 0.82 25.20
CA GLY A 307 15.52 1.39 25.89
C GLY A 307 15.60 2.93 25.92
N THR A 308 16.73 3.38 26.42
CA THR A 308 17.10 4.81 26.47
C THR A 308 18.55 4.92 26.03
N PRO A 309 18.93 5.61 24.94
CA PRO A 309 18.02 6.32 24.03
C PRO A 309 17.05 5.39 23.29
N VAL A 310 15.94 5.94 22.81
CA VAL A 310 14.89 5.19 22.12
C VAL A 310 15.44 4.56 20.84
N LYS A 311 15.26 3.23 20.70
CA LYS A 311 15.60 2.46 19.51
C LYS A 311 14.44 1.54 19.12
N MET A 312 14.53 0.87 17.98
CA MET A 312 13.55 -0.15 17.59
C MET A 312 13.83 -1.44 18.37
N ALA A 313 12.79 -2.02 19.00
CA ALA A 313 12.92 -3.27 19.74
C ALA A 313 13.16 -4.45 18.80
N THR A 314 14.08 -5.32 19.19
CA THR A 314 14.11 -6.69 18.67
C THR A 314 13.31 -7.63 19.57
N LEU A 315 12.82 -8.74 19.00
CA LEU A 315 12.13 -9.76 19.80
C LEU A 315 13.00 -10.30 20.93
N SER A 316 14.30 -10.51 20.66
CA SER A 316 15.24 -10.98 21.67
C SER A 316 15.48 -10.02 22.83
N GLU A 317 15.49 -8.71 22.53
CA GLU A 317 15.60 -7.66 23.56
C GLU A 317 14.32 -7.54 24.37
N LEU A 318 13.17 -7.60 23.71
CA LEU A 318 11.88 -7.50 24.38
C LEU A 318 11.64 -8.68 25.33
N LYS A 319 12.00 -9.91 24.93
CA LYS A 319 11.94 -11.08 25.82
C LYS A 319 12.84 -10.95 27.06
N LYS A 320 13.97 -10.25 26.94
CA LYS A 320 14.85 -9.96 28.10
C LYS A 320 14.33 -8.82 28.99
N ASN A 321 13.57 -7.91 28.40
CA ASN A 321 13.05 -6.72 29.08
C ASN A 321 11.54 -6.57 28.81
N PRO A 322 10.71 -7.52 29.28
CA PRO A 322 9.30 -7.54 28.97
C PRO A 322 8.52 -6.35 29.55
N ASP A 323 9.09 -5.68 30.56
CA ASP A 323 8.53 -4.46 31.14
C ASP A 323 8.44 -3.29 30.14
N TRP A 324 9.16 -3.36 29.02
CA TRP A 324 9.02 -2.35 27.96
C TRP A 324 7.62 -2.34 27.33
N LEU A 325 6.90 -3.48 27.33
CA LEU A 325 5.49 -3.51 26.89
C LEU A 325 4.59 -2.70 27.81
N ALA A 326 4.84 -2.73 29.14
CA ALA A 326 4.05 -1.94 30.07
C ALA A 326 4.27 -0.42 29.90
N GLN A 327 5.39 0.00 29.32
CA GLN A 327 5.63 1.40 28.96
C GLN A 327 4.78 1.88 27.78
N LEU A 328 4.16 0.95 27.04
CA LEU A 328 3.20 1.26 25.98
C LEU A 328 1.77 1.45 26.51
N ASP A 329 1.51 1.16 27.79
CA ASP A 329 0.24 1.50 28.41
C ASP A 329 0.06 3.02 28.47
N LEU A 330 -1.16 3.49 28.27
CA LEU A 330 -1.54 4.89 28.47
C LEU A 330 -1.96 5.11 29.92
N THR A 331 -1.67 6.30 30.45
CA THR A 331 -2.17 6.72 31.75
C THR A 331 -3.61 7.25 31.64
N PRO A 332 -4.36 7.30 32.75
CA PRO A 332 -5.70 7.88 32.73
C PRO A 332 -5.76 9.36 32.32
N GLU A 333 -4.65 10.07 32.47
CA GLU A 333 -4.51 11.48 32.05
C GLU A 333 -4.30 11.60 30.54
N GLU A 334 -3.67 10.61 29.92
CA GLU A 334 -3.36 10.60 28.49
C GLU A 334 -4.54 10.13 27.64
N SER A 335 -5.50 9.40 28.19
CA SER A 335 -6.62 8.84 27.41
C SER A 335 -7.98 9.13 28.05
N LEU A 336 -8.91 9.60 27.22
CA LEU A 336 -10.32 9.68 27.57
C LEU A 336 -11.06 8.35 27.33
N ARG A 337 -10.35 7.32 26.84
CA ARG A 337 -10.89 5.99 26.56
C ARG A 337 -10.64 5.06 27.73
N ASP A 338 -11.53 4.07 27.92
CA ASP A 338 -11.36 3.02 28.92
C ASP A 338 -10.24 2.02 28.56
N ASP A 339 -9.95 1.88 27.25
CA ASP A 339 -8.91 0.98 26.73
C ASP A 339 -7.55 1.70 26.71
N THR A 340 -6.83 1.60 27.83
CA THR A 340 -5.51 2.23 28.02
C THR A 340 -4.35 1.24 28.00
N LYS A 341 -4.66 -0.08 27.97
CA LYS A 341 -3.65 -1.11 28.00
C LYS A 341 -3.13 -1.45 26.61
N TYR A 342 -1.85 -1.68 26.51
CA TYR A 342 -1.27 -2.29 25.31
C TYR A 342 -1.79 -3.74 25.18
N TRP A 343 -2.05 -4.18 23.96
CA TRP A 343 -2.77 -5.43 23.68
C TRP A 343 -1.95 -6.71 23.80
N VAL A 344 -0.66 -6.62 24.09
CA VAL A 344 0.23 -7.76 24.34
C VAL A 344 0.92 -7.60 25.69
N THR A 345 0.89 -8.65 26.49
CA THR A 345 1.48 -8.69 27.82
C THR A 345 2.77 -9.50 27.83
N ALA A 346 3.58 -9.31 28.88
CA ALA A 346 4.89 -9.94 29.04
C ALA A 346 4.85 -11.48 28.98
N ASP A 347 3.85 -12.09 29.59
CA ASP A 347 3.66 -13.54 29.64
C ASP A 347 3.31 -14.16 28.27
N GLN A 348 2.75 -13.38 27.36
CA GLN A 348 2.44 -13.83 26.02
C GLN A 348 3.69 -13.95 25.10
N LEU A 349 4.82 -13.38 25.50
CA LEU A 349 6.06 -13.46 24.73
C LEU A 349 6.71 -14.85 24.73
N ASP A 350 6.35 -15.72 25.67
CA ASP A 350 6.99 -17.03 25.84
C ASP A 350 6.55 -18.07 24.82
N ASP A 351 5.34 -17.95 24.24
CA ASP A 351 4.82 -18.87 23.21
C ASP A 351 4.21 -18.10 22.04
N LEU A 352 5.07 -17.67 21.13
CA LEU A 352 4.70 -16.89 19.95
C LEU A 352 4.61 -17.78 18.71
N VAL A 353 3.82 -17.35 17.75
CA VAL A 353 3.76 -17.92 16.41
C VAL A 353 4.25 -16.88 15.40
N GLY A 354 5.21 -17.27 14.56
CA GLY A 354 5.65 -16.50 13.39
C GLY A 354 4.95 -17.02 12.14
N LEU A 355 4.21 -16.16 11.48
CA LEU A 355 3.37 -16.48 10.34
C LEU A 355 4.00 -15.93 9.06
N VAL A 356 4.39 -16.82 8.15
CA VAL A 356 4.96 -16.48 6.84
C VAL A 356 3.83 -16.24 5.84
N TYR A 357 3.79 -15.07 5.23
CA TYR A 357 2.74 -14.71 4.25
C TYR A 357 2.79 -15.61 3.02
N VAL A 358 1.64 -16.16 2.65
CA VAL A 358 1.45 -17.00 1.45
C VAL A 358 0.16 -16.61 0.74
N SER A 359 0.20 -16.57 -0.60
CA SER A 359 -0.99 -16.42 -1.44
C SER A 359 -1.04 -17.51 -2.52
N PRO A 360 -2.20 -17.80 -3.10
CA PRO A 360 -2.32 -18.78 -4.18
C PRO A 360 -1.37 -18.53 -5.35
N GLU A 361 -1.23 -17.28 -5.77
CA GLU A 361 -0.35 -16.88 -6.88
C GLU A 361 1.11 -17.13 -6.50
N SER A 362 1.50 -16.80 -5.27
CA SER A 362 2.89 -16.87 -4.82
C SER A 362 3.43 -18.30 -4.77
N VAL A 363 2.58 -19.32 -4.77
CA VAL A 363 2.97 -20.74 -4.77
C VAL A 363 2.72 -21.44 -6.11
N ALA A 364 2.17 -20.74 -7.09
CA ALA A 364 1.80 -21.33 -8.38
C ALA A 364 3.03 -21.53 -9.29
N LYS A 365 3.08 -22.71 -9.94
CA LYS A 365 4.16 -23.14 -10.83
C LYS A 365 4.47 -22.12 -11.94
N ARG A 366 3.43 -21.54 -12.55
CA ARG A 366 3.57 -20.55 -13.62
C ARG A 366 4.32 -19.29 -13.19
N PHE A 367 4.13 -18.83 -11.96
CA PHE A 367 4.86 -17.67 -11.44
C PHE A 367 6.30 -17.99 -11.06
N HIS A 368 6.58 -19.20 -10.60
CA HIS A 368 7.95 -19.66 -10.40
C HIS A 368 8.71 -19.70 -11.74
N LEU A 369 8.09 -20.25 -12.78
CA LEU A 369 8.65 -20.25 -14.13
C LEU A 369 8.92 -18.81 -14.61
N LEU A 370 7.96 -17.92 -14.47
CA LEU A 370 8.11 -16.53 -14.88
C LEU A 370 9.25 -15.83 -14.14
N GLU A 371 9.26 -15.90 -12.81
CA GLU A 371 10.30 -15.30 -11.95
C GLU A 371 11.71 -15.77 -12.35
N SER A 372 11.89 -17.05 -12.65
CA SER A 372 13.18 -17.63 -13.06
C SER A 372 13.69 -17.08 -14.41
N LYS A 373 12.84 -16.45 -15.22
CA LYS A 373 13.16 -15.93 -16.56
C LYS A 373 13.15 -14.40 -16.63
N LEU A 374 12.77 -13.71 -15.55
CA LEU A 374 12.86 -12.27 -15.51
C LEU A 374 14.31 -11.79 -15.54
N PRO A 375 14.59 -10.67 -16.20
CA PRO A 375 15.93 -10.08 -16.25
C PRO A 375 16.45 -9.75 -14.84
N ALA A 376 17.72 -9.98 -14.58
CA ALA A 376 18.35 -9.73 -13.28
C ALA A 376 18.38 -8.23 -12.87
N ASP A 377 18.28 -7.33 -13.83
CA ASP A 377 18.20 -5.87 -13.62
C ASP A 377 16.77 -5.38 -13.32
N GLN A 378 15.77 -6.26 -13.46
CA GLN A 378 14.37 -6.00 -13.13
C GLN A 378 13.76 -7.14 -12.32
N PRO A 379 14.32 -7.45 -11.15
CA PRO A 379 13.83 -8.56 -10.33
C PRO A 379 12.42 -8.26 -9.82
N LEU A 380 11.57 -9.26 -9.86
CA LEU A 380 10.23 -9.21 -9.30
C LEU A 380 9.98 -10.48 -8.50
N ASN A 381 9.96 -10.35 -7.17
CA ASN A 381 9.78 -11.48 -6.25
C ASN A 381 8.30 -11.93 -6.24
N LEU A 382 7.91 -12.73 -7.22
CA LEU A 382 6.53 -13.21 -7.41
C LEU A 382 6.20 -14.36 -6.46
N THR A 383 7.16 -15.27 -6.25
CA THR A 383 6.90 -16.53 -5.56
C THR A 383 7.28 -16.51 -4.09
N SER A 384 6.74 -17.46 -3.36
CA SER A 384 7.07 -17.76 -1.97
C SER A 384 7.31 -19.27 -1.83
N GLN A 385 8.36 -19.61 -1.10
CA GLN A 385 8.62 -20.97 -0.66
C GLN A 385 8.65 -21.00 0.86
N PRO A 386 7.47 -21.15 1.52
CA PRO A 386 7.36 -21.04 2.97
C PRO A 386 8.31 -21.97 3.72
N SER A 387 8.46 -23.22 3.27
CA SER A 387 9.38 -24.19 3.88
C SER A 387 10.83 -23.72 3.87
N GLU A 388 11.30 -23.16 2.75
CA GLU A 388 12.66 -22.66 2.63
C GLU A 388 12.85 -21.36 3.43
N MET A 389 11.84 -20.47 3.41
CA MET A 389 11.86 -19.27 4.23
C MET A 389 11.97 -19.64 5.72
N ILE A 390 11.13 -20.56 6.20
CA ILE A 390 11.13 -20.99 7.61
C ILE A 390 12.50 -21.59 8.00
N LYS A 391 13.16 -22.33 7.12
CA LYS A 391 14.49 -22.90 7.39
C LYS A 391 15.58 -21.85 7.55
N ARG A 392 15.51 -20.73 6.81
CA ARG A 392 16.53 -19.67 6.87
C ARG A 392 16.23 -18.61 7.93
N LEU A 393 14.99 -18.54 8.44
CA LEU A 393 14.63 -17.64 9.51
C LEU A 393 15.37 -17.95 10.81
N PRO A 394 15.81 -16.94 11.58
CA PRO A 394 16.48 -17.16 12.85
C PRO A 394 15.59 -17.95 13.83
N SER A 395 16.14 -19.02 14.40
CA SER A 395 15.45 -19.76 15.46
C SER A 395 15.50 -18.97 16.75
N LYS A 396 14.37 -18.76 17.40
CA LYS A 396 14.25 -18.10 18.70
C LYS A 396 13.43 -18.99 19.63
N GLU A 397 13.83 -19.07 20.89
CA GLU A 397 13.09 -19.82 21.91
C GLU A 397 11.65 -19.31 22.03
N GLY A 398 10.70 -20.24 22.11
CA GLY A 398 9.27 -19.91 22.20
C GLY A 398 8.65 -19.31 20.93
N LEU A 399 9.34 -19.36 19.77
CA LEU A 399 8.80 -18.90 18.49
C LEU A 399 8.65 -20.09 17.54
N LYS A 400 7.40 -20.40 17.18
CA LYS A 400 7.06 -21.48 16.24
C LYS A 400 6.64 -20.88 14.91
N MET A 401 7.20 -21.37 13.80
CA MET A 401 6.89 -20.87 12.47
C MET A 401 5.84 -21.71 11.77
N LYS A 402 4.92 -21.05 11.06
CA LYS A 402 3.97 -21.68 10.15
C LYS A 402 3.61 -20.75 8.98
N ALA A 403 2.98 -21.32 7.96
CA ALA A 403 2.42 -20.52 6.86
C ALA A 403 1.20 -19.72 7.35
N TRP A 404 1.09 -18.47 6.88
CA TRP A 404 -0.07 -17.61 7.12
C TRP A 404 -1.02 -17.71 5.93
N ASN A 405 -2.21 -18.20 6.18
CA ASN A 405 -3.22 -18.44 5.15
C ASN A 405 -3.96 -17.17 4.67
N VAL A 406 -3.62 -15.99 5.18
CA VAL A 406 -4.36 -14.74 4.92
C VAL A 406 -4.51 -14.39 3.44
N GLY A 407 -3.54 -14.75 2.59
CA GLY A 407 -3.68 -14.57 1.13
C GLY A 407 -4.80 -15.45 0.55
N PHE A 408 -4.93 -16.69 1.02
CA PHE A 408 -6.00 -17.59 0.63
C PHE A 408 -7.35 -17.13 1.20
N GLU A 409 -7.39 -16.69 2.45
CA GLU A 409 -8.60 -16.12 3.08
C GLU A 409 -9.11 -14.90 2.34
N THR A 410 -8.21 -14.03 1.86
CA THR A 410 -8.60 -12.86 1.05
C THR A 410 -9.32 -13.27 -0.24
N HIS A 411 -8.85 -14.32 -0.92
CA HIS A 411 -9.52 -14.87 -2.09
C HIS A 411 -10.86 -15.51 -1.76
N ALA A 412 -10.94 -16.31 -0.68
CA ALA A 412 -12.18 -16.92 -0.22
C ALA A 412 -13.22 -15.87 0.16
N TYR A 413 -12.80 -14.82 0.87
CA TYR A 413 -13.65 -13.69 1.21
C TYR A 413 -14.17 -12.98 -0.06
N ARG A 414 -13.29 -12.71 -1.04
CA ARG A 414 -13.67 -12.11 -2.33
C ARG A 414 -14.72 -12.95 -3.07
N GLN A 415 -14.53 -14.27 -3.10
CA GLN A 415 -15.52 -15.18 -3.68
C GLN A 415 -16.86 -15.08 -2.95
N ALA A 416 -16.86 -15.13 -1.62
CA ALA A 416 -18.07 -15.02 -0.82
C ALA A 416 -18.78 -13.67 -1.04
N VAL A 417 -18.03 -12.56 -1.14
CA VAL A 417 -18.56 -11.23 -1.49
C VAL A 417 -19.24 -11.27 -2.87
N ASN A 418 -18.57 -11.82 -3.89
CA ASN A 418 -19.14 -11.90 -5.24
C ASN A 418 -20.41 -12.76 -5.31
N GLU A 419 -20.49 -13.83 -4.52
CA GLU A 419 -21.68 -14.64 -4.40
C GLU A 419 -22.82 -13.92 -3.66
N ALA A 420 -22.48 -13.20 -2.58
CA ALA A 420 -23.43 -12.36 -1.85
C ALA A 420 -24.00 -11.24 -2.73
N VAL A 421 -23.17 -10.63 -3.58
CA VAL A 421 -23.63 -9.63 -4.58
C VAL A 421 -24.65 -10.21 -5.54
N LYS A 422 -24.39 -11.40 -6.06
CA LYS A 422 -25.33 -12.07 -6.97
C LYS A 422 -26.68 -12.34 -6.29
N LYS A 423 -26.66 -12.59 -4.98
CA LYS A 423 -27.85 -12.80 -4.14
C LYS A 423 -28.45 -11.50 -3.59
N ALA A 424 -27.72 -10.39 -3.59
CA ALA A 424 -28.09 -9.13 -2.93
C ALA A 424 -29.32 -8.43 -3.53
N ASN A 425 -29.80 -8.86 -4.70
CA ASN A 425 -31.12 -8.47 -5.19
C ASN A 425 -32.28 -9.04 -4.34
N GLU A 426 -31.97 -9.99 -3.45
CA GLU A 426 -32.94 -10.70 -2.62
C GLU A 426 -32.86 -10.29 -1.13
N GLU A 427 -31.69 -9.76 -0.66
CA GLU A 427 -31.47 -9.45 0.76
C GLU A 427 -30.80 -8.08 0.98
N ASP A 428 -31.60 -7.06 1.31
CA ASP A 428 -31.14 -5.69 1.59
C ASP A 428 -30.06 -5.60 2.70
N VAL A 429 -30.11 -6.50 3.70
CA VAL A 429 -29.15 -6.52 4.81
C VAL A 429 -27.74 -6.84 4.32
N VAL A 430 -27.58 -7.84 3.45
CA VAL A 430 -26.27 -8.22 2.89
C VAL A 430 -25.71 -7.09 2.04
N ARG A 431 -26.56 -6.47 1.21
CA ARG A 431 -26.16 -5.33 0.38
C ARG A 431 -25.66 -4.16 1.23
N ASN A 432 -26.33 -3.84 2.33
CA ASN A 432 -25.94 -2.74 3.20
C ASN A 432 -24.64 -3.04 3.98
N LYS A 433 -24.44 -4.28 4.46
CA LYS A 433 -23.18 -4.71 5.09
C LYS A 433 -21.98 -4.60 4.14
N LEU A 434 -22.20 -4.81 2.84
CA LEU A 434 -21.18 -4.74 1.81
C LEU A 434 -21.08 -3.36 1.15
N SER A 435 -21.92 -2.40 1.53
CA SER A 435 -22.01 -1.09 0.87
C SER A 435 -20.68 -0.34 0.85
N TRP A 436 -19.93 -0.38 1.96
CA TRP A 436 -18.61 0.24 2.06
C TRP A 436 -17.62 -0.32 1.04
N TYR A 437 -17.57 -1.64 0.91
CA TYR A 437 -16.70 -2.33 -0.04
C TYR A 437 -17.04 -1.90 -1.49
N PHE A 438 -18.31 -1.94 -1.84
CA PHE A 438 -18.77 -1.57 -3.18
C PHE A 438 -18.60 -0.09 -3.48
N THR A 439 -18.86 0.78 -2.51
CA THR A 439 -18.69 2.22 -2.69
C THR A 439 -17.23 2.55 -3.01
N ASN A 440 -16.27 1.96 -2.29
CA ASN A 440 -14.85 2.18 -2.57
C ASN A 440 -14.44 1.59 -3.92
N GLU A 441 -14.91 0.40 -4.27
CA GLU A 441 -14.54 -0.25 -5.52
C GLU A 441 -15.16 0.48 -6.74
N ALA A 442 -16.43 0.84 -6.69
CA ALA A 442 -17.11 1.62 -7.73
C ALA A 442 -16.45 2.99 -7.91
N TYR A 443 -16.19 3.69 -6.81
CA TYR A 443 -15.56 4.98 -6.80
C TYR A 443 -14.19 4.97 -7.49
N ILE A 444 -13.32 4.02 -7.18
CA ILE A 444 -12.01 3.91 -7.83
C ILE A 444 -12.17 3.50 -9.30
N ASN A 445 -13.13 2.65 -9.63
CA ASN A 445 -13.37 2.21 -11.00
C ASN A 445 -13.99 3.30 -11.86
N ASP A 446 -14.92 4.08 -11.35
CA ASP A 446 -15.64 5.12 -12.10
C ASP A 446 -14.79 6.37 -12.35
N PHE A 447 -13.83 6.69 -11.47
CA PHE A 447 -12.97 7.87 -11.62
C PHE A 447 -11.58 7.52 -12.15
N THR A 448 -11.45 7.33 -13.47
CA THR A 448 -10.16 7.04 -14.13
C THR A 448 -9.08 8.08 -13.80
N LEU A 449 -9.46 9.36 -13.69
CA LEU A 449 -8.53 10.43 -13.33
C LEU A 449 -7.95 10.24 -11.93
N TYR A 450 -8.77 9.78 -10.97
CA TYR A 450 -8.31 9.47 -9.62
C TYR A 450 -7.31 8.31 -9.61
N ARG A 451 -7.62 7.21 -10.30
CA ARG A 451 -6.68 6.08 -10.44
C ARG A 451 -5.36 6.51 -11.06
N THR A 452 -5.44 7.34 -12.11
CA THR A 452 -4.24 7.87 -12.77
C THR A 452 -3.42 8.74 -11.80
N ALA A 453 -4.08 9.61 -11.02
CA ALA A 453 -3.42 10.43 -10.01
C ALA A 453 -2.72 9.58 -8.95
N ARG A 454 -3.39 8.52 -8.45
CA ARG A 454 -2.81 7.56 -7.50
C ARG A 454 -1.61 6.82 -8.09
N ALA A 455 -1.71 6.31 -9.32
CA ALA A 455 -0.60 5.65 -9.99
C ALA A 455 0.60 6.59 -10.18
N LYS A 456 0.36 7.85 -10.57
CA LYS A 456 1.39 8.88 -10.66
C LYS A 456 2.04 9.21 -9.32
N TYR A 457 1.24 9.26 -8.25
CA TYR A 457 1.74 9.41 -6.89
C TYR A 457 2.64 8.24 -6.49
N PHE A 458 2.22 7.00 -6.76
CA PHE A 458 3.03 5.81 -6.47
C PHE A 458 4.34 5.79 -7.26
N ALA A 459 4.32 6.26 -8.51
CA ALA A 459 5.51 6.41 -9.33
C ALA A 459 6.40 7.60 -8.93
N GLY A 460 5.99 8.45 -7.97
CA GLY A 460 6.75 9.63 -7.55
C GLY A 460 6.79 10.77 -8.59
N SER A 461 5.81 10.81 -9.48
CA SER A 461 5.70 11.86 -10.49
C SER A 461 5.11 13.13 -9.89
N PHE A 462 5.92 13.95 -9.22
CA PHE A 462 5.50 15.17 -8.54
C PHE A 462 5.78 16.44 -9.33
N GLU A 463 6.70 16.39 -10.30
CA GLU A 463 7.12 17.54 -11.09
C GLU A 463 6.81 17.33 -12.57
N THR A 464 6.50 18.44 -13.26
CA THR A 464 6.32 18.42 -14.72
C THR A 464 7.69 18.35 -15.38
N VAL A 465 7.96 17.24 -16.06
CA VAL A 465 9.20 17.10 -16.85
C VAL A 465 9.08 18.00 -18.08
N ARG A 466 10.07 18.89 -18.28
CA ARG A 466 10.08 19.83 -19.39
C ARG A 466 10.05 19.09 -20.73
N GLY A 467 8.95 19.24 -21.47
CA GLY A 467 8.71 18.56 -22.74
C GLY A 467 7.80 17.31 -22.64
N ASP A 468 7.42 16.88 -21.45
CA ASP A 468 6.37 15.87 -21.26
C ASP A 468 5.00 16.58 -21.17
N ALA A 469 4.10 16.23 -22.08
CA ALA A 469 2.72 16.76 -22.07
C ALA A 469 1.82 16.07 -21.03
N LYS A 470 2.35 15.10 -20.25
CA LYS A 470 1.58 14.34 -19.27
C LYS A 470 1.56 15.06 -17.94
N ALA A 471 0.35 15.25 -17.38
CA ALA A 471 0.17 15.79 -16.05
C ALA A 471 0.82 14.91 -14.97
N ASN A 472 1.45 15.53 -13.98
CA ASN A 472 1.98 14.85 -12.80
C ASN A 472 0.88 14.58 -11.74
N ALA A 473 1.22 13.88 -10.65
CA ALA A 473 0.27 13.53 -9.59
C ALA A 473 -0.40 14.77 -8.97
N ILE A 474 0.37 15.81 -8.67
CA ILE A 474 -0.12 17.05 -8.06
C ILE A 474 -1.12 17.72 -8.98
N GLU A 475 -0.82 17.89 -10.28
CA GLU A 475 -1.73 18.47 -11.25
C GLU A 475 -3.04 17.67 -11.40
N LEU A 476 -2.95 16.35 -11.38
CA LEU A 476 -4.11 15.47 -11.48
C LEU A 476 -4.99 15.56 -10.22
N PHE A 477 -4.40 15.59 -9.02
CA PHE A 477 -5.18 15.78 -7.80
C PHE A 477 -5.80 17.18 -7.74
N TYR A 478 -5.12 18.23 -8.21
CA TYR A 478 -5.74 19.54 -8.36
C TYR A 478 -6.95 19.52 -9.30
N ALA A 479 -6.88 18.77 -10.40
CA ALA A 479 -8.01 18.65 -11.33
C ALA A 479 -9.22 17.91 -10.71
N LEU A 480 -9.01 17.14 -9.64
CA LEU A 480 -10.05 16.45 -8.88
C LEU A 480 -10.62 17.29 -7.73
N MET A 481 -10.07 18.48 -7.47
CA MET A 481 -10.59 19.41 -6.47
C MET A 481 -11.82 20.14 -7.02
N TYR A 482 -12.90 19.40 -7.25
CA TYR A 482 -14.16 19.95 -7.75
C TYR A 482 -14.73 20.96 -6.73
N ASP A 483 -15.03 22.19 -7.17
CA ASP A 483 -15.76 23.14 -6.33
C ASP A 483 -17.25 22.75 -6.23
N ASP A 484 -17.95 23.33 -5.26
CA ASP A 484 -19.37 23.02 -5.02
C ASP A 484 -20.26 23.42 -6.20
N ASP A 485 -19.90 24.46 -6.95
CA ASP A 485 -20.65 24.89 -8.14
C ASP A 485 -20.52 23.86 -9.26
N LYS A 486 -19.31 23.34 -9.47
CA LYS A 486 -19.07 22.28 -10.45
C LYS A 486 -19.79 20.99 -10.08
N ILE A 487 -19.79 20.60 -8.81
CA ILE A 487 -20.53 19.43 -8.33
C ILE A 487 -22.03 19.64 -8.57
N ARG A 488 -22.58 20.79 -8.19
CA ARG A 488 -24.01 21.11 -8.42
C ARG A 488 -24.37 21.20 -9.89
N SER A 489 -23.48 21.71 -10.74
CA SER A 489 -23.73 21.84 -12.17
C SER A 489 -23.84 20.50 -12.91
N LEU A 490 -23.40 19.40 -12.33
CA LEU A 490 -23.45 18.08 -12.98
C LEU A 490 -24.85 17.73 -13.50
N GLY A 491 -25.91 18.13 -12.78
CA GLY A 491 -27.29 17.90 -13.22
C GLY A 491 -27.68 18.62 -14.53
N SER A 492 -26.94 19.64 -14.96
CA SER A 492 -27.21 20.44 -16.14
C SER A 492 -26.05 20.54 -17.13
N ASP A 493 -24.83 20.19 -16.72
CA ASP A 493 -23.62 20.26 -17.56
C ASP A 493 -23.41 18.96 -18.36
N GLN A 494 -23.94 18.94 -19.58
CA GLN A 494 -23.80 17.79 -20.49
C GLN A 494 -22.32 17.47 -20.81
N GLY A 495 -21.42 18.45 -20.80
CA GLY A 495 -20.00 18.25 -21.03
C GLY A 495 -19.37 17.43 -19.89
N LEU A 496 -19.66 17.84 -18.65
CA LEU A 496 -19.21 17.13 -17.46
C LEU A 496 -19.84 15.73 -17.33
N GLN A 497 -21.15 15.60 -17.65
CA GLN A 497 -21.84 14.30 -17.70
C GLN A 497 -21.16 13.34 -18.66
N ARG A 498 -20.86 13.76 -19.89
CA ARG A 498 -20.14 12.94 -20.88
C ARG A 498 -18.74 12.56 -20.44
N LEU A 499 -18.01 13.48 -19.81
CA LEU A 499 -16.68 13.21 -19.26
C LEU A 499 -16.71 12.10 -18.19
N LEU A 500 -17.79 12.02 -17.42
CA LEU A 500 -18.01 11.04 -16.37
C LEU A 500 -18.83 9.81 -16.85
N GLY A 501 -19.07 9.66 -18.15
CA GLY A 501 -19.75 8.52 -18.72
C GLY A 501 -21.25 8.45 -18.36
N ILE A 502 -21.89 9.59 -18.12
CA ILE A 502 -23.30 9.69 -17.77
C ILE A 502 -24.10 10.11 -19.01
N TYR A 503 -25.02 9.27 -19.47
CA TYR A 503 -25.83 9.53 -20.63
C TYR A 503 -27.31 9.43 -20.26
N GLU A 504 -28.10 10.47 -20.59
CA GLU A 504 -29.54 10.53 -20.33
C GLU A 504 -30.31 9.52 -21.19
N GLU A 505 -29.80 9.24 -22.38
CA GLU A 505 -30.46 8.41 -23.39
C GLU A 505 -30.55 6.93 -23.01
N ASP A 506 -29.73 6.48 -22.05
CA ASP A 506 -29.58 5.07 -21.66
C ASP A 506 -30.44 4.64 -20.46
N SER A 507 -31.24 5.54 -19.87
CA SER A 507 -31.97 5.26 -18.63
C SER A 507 -33.28 6.06 -18.50
N SER A 508 -34.17 5.59 -17.62
CA SER A 508 -35.31 6.40 -17.23
C SER A 508 -34.91 7.69 -16.52
N LEU A 509 -35.79 8.71 -16.57
CA LEU A 509 -35.52 10.00 -15.91
C LEU A 509 -35.21 9.85 -14.40
N LEU A 510 -35.83 8.88 -13.74
CA LEU A 510 -35.58 8.59 -12.32
C LEU A 510 -34.18 8.01 -12.11
N GLU A 511 -33.80 6.99 -12.88
CA GLU A 511 -32.49 6.36 -12.84
C GLU A 511 -31.38 7.35 -13.19
N PHE A 512 -31.62 8.20 -14.20
CA PHE A 512 -30.69 9.29 -14.55
C PHE A 512 -30.44 10.25 -13.37
N ARG A 513 -31.49 10.70 -12.69
CA ARG A 513 -31.37 11.58 -11.51
C ARG A 513 -30.63 10.91 -10.37
N GLN A 514 -30.97 9.65 -10.06
CA GLN A 514 -30.29 8.87 -9.03
C GLN A 514 -28.79 8.71 -9.36
N ARG A 515 -28.47 8.50 -10.63
CA ARG A 515 -27.08 8.42 -11.07
C ARG A 515 -26.34 9.75 -10.92
N ILE A 516 -26.99 10.89 -11.25
CA ILE A 516 -26.42 12.22 -11.03
C ILE A 516 -26.13 12.44 -9.53
N GLU A 517 -27.08 12.17 -8.64
CA GLU A 517 -26.91 12.30 -7.20
C GLU A 517 -25.78 11.42 -6.66
N SER A 518 -25.72 10.17 -7.10
CA SER A 518 -24.64 9.24 -6.76
C SER A 518 -23.27 9.77 -7.19
N VAL A 519 -23.15 10.26 -8.42
CA VAL A 519 -21.86 10.78 -8.92
C VAL A 519 -21.50 12.10 -8.24
N GLN A 520 -22.46 12.96 -7.87
CA GLN A 520 -22.20 14.18 -7.09
C GLN A 520 -21.63 13.84 -5.70
N ALA A 521 -22.19 12.81 -5.03
CA ALA A 521 -21.65 12.33 -3.77
C ALA A 521 -20.23 11.78 -3.95
N GLN A 522 -19.99 10.99 -5.00
CA GLN A 522 -18.65 10.49 -5.33
C GLN A 522 -17.65 11.63 -5.65
N MET A 523 -18.04 12.67 -6.39
CA MET A 523 -17.18 13.83 -6.65
C MET A 523 -16.78 14.54 -5.35
N SER A 524 -17.69 14.62 -4.37
CA SER A 524 -17.39 15.19 -3.05
C SER A 524 -16.37 14.35 -2.28
N LEU A 525 -16.49 13.02 -2.33
CA LEU A 525 -15.50 12.10 -1.75
C LEU A 525 -14.14 12.23 -2.44
N VAL A 526 -14.11 12.21 -3.79
CA VAL A 526 -12.89 12.38 -4.60
C VAL A 526 -12.16 13.66 -4.25
N ARG A 527 -12.90 14.77 -4.10
CA ARG A 527 -12.31 16.08 -3.73
C ARG A 527 -11.57 16.01 -2.39
N ARG A 528 -12.15 15.34 -1.40
CA ARG A 528 -11.52 15.21 -0.07
C ARG A 528 -10.29 14.34 -0.11
N ASP A 529 -10.39 13.19 -0.78
CA ASP A 529 -9.24 12.31 -0.98
C ASP A 529 -8.13 13.03 -1.76
N ALA A 530 -8.47 13.77 -2.81
CA ALA A 530 -7.51 14.56 -3.56
C ALA A 530 -6.79 15.61 -2.69
N GLY A 531 -7.50 16.26 -1.76
CA GLY A 531 -6.92 17.20 -0.81
C GLY A 531 -5.90 16.54 0.12
N TYR A 532 -6.23 15.34 0.64
CA TYR A 532 -5.30 14.56 1.47
C TYR A 532 -4.07 14.12 0.68
N PHE A 533 -4.25 13.58 -0.53
CA PHE A 533 -3.12 13.14 -1.35
C PHE A 533 -2.28 14.30 -1.91
N LEU A 534 -2.84 15.49 -2.07
CA LEU A 534 -2.04 16.69 -2.33
C LEU A 534 -1.08 16.97 -1.16
N ALA A 535 -1.55 16.85 0.08
CA ALA A 535 -0.67 16.97 1.23
C ALA A 535 0.42 15.90 1.24
N GLU A 536 0.08 14.62 1.00
CA GLU A 536 1.04 13.52 0.91
C GLU A 536 2.05 13.73 -0.23
N CYS A 537 1.62 14.16 -1.42
CA CYS A 537 2.53 14.50 -2.51
C CYS A 537 3.55 15.58 -2.10
N HIS A 538 3.08 16.61 -1.38
CA HIS A 538 3.95 17.68 -0.91
C HIS A 538 4.90 17.20 0.19
N VAL A 539 4.47 16.30 1.09
CA VAL A 539 5.34 15.68 2.10
C VAL A 539 6.43 14.85 1.42
N ASP A 540 6.06 13.96 0.52
CA ASP A 540 7.03 13.09 -0.17
C ASP A 540 7.99 13.90 -1.06
N ASN A 541 7.55 15.04 -1.61
CA ASN A 541 8.38 16.00 -2.36
C ASN A 541 9.15 17.00 -1.47
N GLY A 542 9.17 16.82 -0.14
CA GLY A 542 9.91 17.66 0.80
C GLY A 542 9.28 19.03 1.12
N ASN A 543 8.11 19.36 0.54
CA ASN A 543 7.42 20.64 0.68
C ASN A 543 6.45 20.65 1.89
N VAL A 544 6.99 20.36 3.07
CA VAL A 544 6.22 20.16 4.32
C VAL A 544 5.32 21.35 4.66
N GLY A 545 5.77 22.60 4.42
CA GLY A 545 4.96 23.79 4.69
C GLY A 545 3.69 23.87 3.84
N THR A 546 3.77 23.46 2.56
CA THR A 546 2.60 23.39 1.68
C THR A 546 1.66 22.27 2.12
N ALA A 547 2.21 21.13 2.57
CA ALA A 547 1.42 20.03 3.10
C ALA A 547 0.58 20.47 4.32
N ILE A 548 1.19 21.21 5.28
CA ILE A 548 0.47 21.76 6.45
C ILE A 548 -0.72 22.60 6.00
N ASN A 549 -0.54 23.49 5.03
CA ASN A 549 -1.64 24.34 4.55
C ASN A 549 -2.82 23.52 3.98
N TRP A 550 -2.53 22.40 3.30
CA TRP A 550 -3.57 21.49 2.79
C TRP A 550 -4.28 20.74 3.92
N LEU A 551 -3.53 20.23 4.88
CA LEU A 551 -4.06 19.50 6.03
C LEU A 551 -4.92 20.41 6.93
N ASP A 552 -4.51 21.65 7.16
CA ASP A 552 -5.30 22.64 7.92
C ASP A 552 -6.62 22.99 7.22
N ARG A 553 -6.61 23.11 5.89
CA ARG A 553 -7.85 23.31 5.11
C ARG A 553 -8.80 22.13 5.25
N LEU A 554 -8.28 20.90 5.16
CA LEU A 554 -9.09 19.67 5.34
C LEU A 554 -9.67 19.60 6.74
N ARG A 555 -8.88 19.90 7.78
CA ARG A 555 -9.31 19.94 9.18
C ARG A 555 -10.39 20.99 9.43
N ALA A 556 -10.29 22.16 8.78
CA ALA A 556 -11.26 23.25 8.89
C ALA A 556 -12.55 23.02 8.08
N THR A 557 -12.60 22.02 7.19
CA THR A 557 -13.77 21.76 6.35
C THR A 557 -14.86 21.06 7.17
N PRO A 558 -16.07 21.67 7.34
CA PRO A 558 -17.14 21.05 8.13
C PRO A 558 -17.68 19.78 7.46
N GLY A 559 -18.09 18.85 8.28
CA GLY A 559 -19.05 17.78 7.95
C GLY A 559 -18.46 16.38 7.89
N ASP A 560 -17.47 16.04 7.10
CA ASP A 560 -17.04 14.65 6.96
C ASP A 560 -15.66 14.42 7.56
N ASN A 561 -15.63 13.58 8.58
CA ASN A 561 -14.42 13.25 9.32
C ASN A 561 -13.65 12.05 8.73
N ARG A 562 -13.92 11.69 7.45
CA ARG A 562 -13.31 10.53 6.79
C ARG A 562 -11.78 10.48 6.93
N TRP A 563 -11.12 11.63 6.85
CA TRP A 563 -9.67 11.76 6.94
C TRP A 563 -9.18 12.34 8.27
N GLU A 564 -10.06 12.54 9.28
CA GLU A 564 -9.70 13.23 10.53
C GLU A 564 -8.44 12.62 11.18
N GLY A 565 -8.42 11.31 11.39
CA GLY A 565 -7.26 10.62 11.98
C GLY A 565 -6.01 10.72 11.09
N GLY A 566 -6.14 10.50 9.78
CA GLY A 566 -5.03 10.63 8.84
C GLY A 566 -4.47 12.05 8.75
N VAL A 567 -5.35 13.05 8.73
CA VAL A 567 -4.98 14.48 8.70
C VAL A 567 -4.23 14.86 9.97
N ASN A 568 -4.72 14.50 11.15
CA ASN A 568 -4.08 14.83 12.42
C ASN A 568 -2.72 14.13 12.53
N TYR A 569 -2.66 12.83 12.20
CA TYR A 569 -1.38 12.11 12.20
C TYR A 569 -0.36 12.75 11.25
N LEU A 570 -0.73 13.01 9.99
CA LEU A 570 0.19 13.59 9.01
C LEU A 570 0.59 15.02 9.38
N LEU A 571 -0.33 15.81 9.97
CA LEU A 571 -0.05 17.17 10.44
C LEU A 571 0.99 17.14 11.57
N GLY A 572 0.83 16.23 12.56
CA GLY A 572 1.83 16.00 13.60
C GLY A 572 3.19 15.66 13.00
N ARG A 573 3.24 14.75 12.01
CA ARG A 573 4.47 14.37 11.29
C ARG A 573 5.12 15.55 10.56
N CYS A 574 4.30 16.44 9.99
CA CYS A 574 4.80 17.65 9.33
C CYS A 574 5.42 18.64 10.33
N HIS A 575 4.83 18.82 11.52
CA HIS A 575 5.40 19.67 12.58
C HIS A 575 6.68 19.06 13.17
N GLU A 576 6.75 17.72 13.36
CA GLU A 576 8.02 17.05 13.69
C GLU A 576 9.11 17.36 12.67
N ALA A 577 8.82 17.22 11.38
CA ALA A 577 9.75 17.48 10.28
C ALA A 577 10.25 18.94 10.26
N ARG A 578 9.48 19.87 10.83
CA ARG A 578 9.85 21.29 11.03
C ARG A 578 10.49 21.58 12.37
N LYS A 579 10.64 20.55 13.22
CA LYS A 579 11.15 20.66 14.61
C LYS A 579 10.26 21.52 15.52
N GLU A 580 8.97 21.56 15.20
CA GLU A 580 7.93 22.24 15.99
C GLU A 580 7.32 21.19 16.96
N TYR A 581 8.14 20.67 17.87
CA TYR A 581 7.83 19.47 18.66
C TYR A 581 6.63 19.65 19.59
N GLU A 582 6.53 20.80 20.27
CA GLU A 582 5.38 21.10 21.16
C GLU A 582 4.06 21.06 20.39
N THR A 583 4.04 21.64 19.18
CA THR A 583 2.86 21.61 18.32
C THR A 583 2.53 20.18 17.89
N ALA A 584 3.55 19.38 17.51
CA ALA A 584 3.36 17.99 17.12
C ALA A 584 2.79 17.15 18.26
N ILE A 585 3.36 17.29 19.48
CA ILE A 585 2.89 16.62 20.70
C ILE A 585 1.43 16.96 20.97
N GLY A 586 1.08 18.25 20.96
CA GLY A 586 -0.29 18.68 21.22
C GLY A 586 -1.30 18.14 20.19
N ILE A 587 -0.91 18.00 18.91
CA ILE A 587 -1.77 17.41 17.88
C ILE A 587 -2.01 15.92 18.17
N TYR A 588 -0.97 15.17 18.49
CA TYR A 588 -1.07 13.73 18.77
C TYR A 588 -1.91 13.42 20.01
N GLU A 589 -1.72 14.16 21.10
CA GLU A 589 -2.46 13.98 22.35
C GLU A 589 -3.95 14.34 22.24
N ASN A 590 -4.27 15.30 21.36
CA ASN A 590 -5.66 15.72 21.16
C ASN A 590 -6.43 14.86 20.15
N ASP A 591 -5.79 13.90 19.47
CA ASP A 591 -6.43 13.05 18.46
C ASP A 591 -7.19 11.85 19.05
N GLN A 592 -7.94 12.08 20.13
CA GLN A 592 -8.62 11.06 20.96
C GLN A 592 -9.61 10.16 20.20
N LYS A 593 -10.10 10.60 19.04
CA LYS A 593 -11.09 9.85 18.25
C LYS A 593 -10.44 8.93 17.20
N SER A 594 -9.19 9.14 16.88
CA SER A 594 -8.49 8.33 15.88
C SER A 594 -8.33 6.88 16.34
N PRO A 595 -8.53 5.88 15.49
CA PRO A 595 -8.15 4.50 15.77
C PRO A 595 -6.66 4.36 16.13
N GLN A 596 -5.80 5.27 15.61
CA GLN A 596 -4.36 5.28 15.86
C GLN A 596 -3.97 6.09 17.12
N PHE A 597 -4.94 6.58 17.89
CA PHE A 597 -4.71 7.44 19.06
C PHE A 597 -3.64 6.88 20.02
N HIS A 598 -3.72 5.60 20.36
CA HIS A 598 -2.77 4.95 21.27
C HIS A 598 -1.31 5.16 20.79
N GLY A 599 -1.05 4.88 19.52
CA GLY A 599 0.27 5.08 18.94
C GLY A 599 0.67 6.56 18.83
N ASN A 600 -0.29 7.45 18.60
CA ASN A 600 -0.05 8.89 18.55
C ASN A 600 0.43 9.40 19.93
N VAL A 601 -0.19 8.98 21.03
CA VAL A 601 0.23 9.34 22.38
C VAL A 601 1.61 8.77 22.72
N ILE A 602 1.88 7.50 22.38
CA ILE A 602 3.22 6.94 22.55
C ILE A 602 4.27 7.76 21.79
N ARG A 603 3.95 8.19 20.56
CA ARG A 603 4.84 9.04 19.77
C ARG A 603 5.07 10.42 20.40
N ALA A 604 4.02 11.04 20.93
CA ALA A 604 4.11 12.29 21.68
C ALA A 604 5.03 12.16 22.90
N ARG A 605 4.85 11.09 23.69
CA ARG A 605 5.68 10.77 24.85
C ARG A 605 7.17 10.60 24.47
N MET A 606 7.44 9.87 23.36
CA MET A 606 8.81 9.72 22.86
C MET A 606 9.42 11.06 22.46
N LEU A 607 8.68 11.91 21.77
CA LEU A 607 9.15 13.25 21.41
C LEU A 607 9.44 14.11 22.64
N GLY A 608 8.54 14.15 23.62
CA GLY A 608 8.74 14.87 24.88
C GLY A 608 10.00 14.42 25.60
N GLN A 609 10.23 13.11 25.71
CA GLN A 609 11.46 12.55 26.33
C GLN A 609 12.73 12.94 25.58
N LEU A 610 12.71 12.92 24.25
CA LEU A 610 13.90 13.20 23.43
C LEU A 610 14.23 14.70 23.34
N THR A 611 13.23 15.56 23.44
CA THR A 611 13.40 17.02 23.31
C THR A 611 13.48 17.75 24.65
N GLY A 612 13.12 17.08 25.75
CA GLY A 612 12.95 17.71 27.06
C GLY A 612 11.78 18.68 27.14
N SER A 613 10.86 18.62 26.17
CA SER A 613 9.64 19.43 26.17
C SER A 613 8.66 18.83 27.18
N GLU A 614 8.30 19.59 28.20
CA GLU A 614 7.24 19.19 29.12
C GLU A 614 5.89 19.24 28.39
N VAL A 615 5.08 18.21 28.59
CA VAL A 615 3.69 18.14 28.15
C VAL A 615 2.92 19.25 28.86
N SER A 616 2.64 20.36 28.15
CA SER A 616 1.84 21.43 28.71
C SER A 616 0.37 21.19 28.37
N ALA A 617 -0.45 20.96 29.39
CA ALA A 617 -1.90 20.80 29.28
C ALA A 617 -2.64 22.06 28.73
N GLU A 618 -1.94 23.12 28.35
CA GLU A 618 -2.51 24.42 28.00
C GLU A 618 -2.40 24.87 26.55
N ALA A 619 -1.70 24.15 25.67
CA ALA A 619 -1.45 24.62 24.30
C ALA A 619 -2.30 23.91 23.23
N ALA A 620 -3.62 23.96 23.34
CA ALA A 620 -4.45 23.75 22.17
C ALA A 620 -4.47 25.07 21.36
N PRO A 621 -3.97 25.12 20.12
CA PRO A 621 -4.07 26.34 19.31
C PRO A 621 -5.54 26.65 19.05
N GLU A 622 -5.98 27.83 19.47
CA GLU A 622 -7.30 28.38 19.18
C GLU A 622 -7.50 28.41 17.66
N ILE A 623 -8.41 27.60 17.15
CA ILE A 623 -8.74 27.54 15.73
C ILE A 623 -9.36 28.88 15.33
N LYS A 624 -8.58 29.77 14.73
CA LYS A 624 -9.13 31.00 14.12
C LYS A 624 -9.89 30.61 12.86
N PRO A 625 -11.18 31.00 12.73
CA PRO A 625 -11.91 30.77 11.49
C PRO A 625 -11.19 31.46 10.32
N ALA A 626 -11.14 30.75 9.19
CA ALA A 626 -10.54 31.26 7.97
C ALA A 626 -11.18 32.60 7.58
N PRO A 627 -10.41 33.61 7.09
CA PRO A 627 -10.96 34.82 6.57
C PRO A 627 -11.93 34.48 5.44
N SER A 628 -13.17 34.97 5.54
CA SER A 628 -14.16 34.89 4.48
C SER A 628 -13.64 35.67 3.28
N ASP A 629 -13.29 34.98 2.21
CA ASP A 629 -13.05 35.61 0.91
C ASP A 629 -14.36 36.22 0.42
N ASN A 630 -14.43 37.57 0.46
CA ASN A 630 -15.41 38.38 -0.22
C ASN A 630 -15.05 38.52 -1.70
#